data_1b966695f57ada0fe1690cde9561b6dc
#
_entry.id   1b966695f57ada0fe1690cde9561b6dc
#
_cell.length_a   1.000
_cell.length_b   1.000
_cell.length_c   1.000
_cell.angle_alpha   90.00
_cell.angle_beta   90.00
_cell.angle_gamma   90.00
#
_symmetry.space_group_name_H-M   'P 1'
#
loop_
_entity.id
_entity.type
_entity.pdbx_description
1 polymer ?
#
loop_
_entity_poly.entity_id
_entity_poly.type
_entity_poly.pdbx_seq_one_letter_code
_entity_poly.pdbx_strand_id
1 'polypeptide(L)'
;MTVPGPKDQEIYLEVLDEVTGLALNPVRYAMENQGDSTYTLKLPVTVGSLLKYRYVRGGEGGAIEQTAKGQTVRYRTFYVSGASLISRDQVAGWPDLPYEGQTGQLHGVITEAGSGAPLVNLVVTASGQQTLTAADGSFIINSLPPGEHTVTVFSLNGEYRPFQQGAVIVEGAHTPADIDVARANLVNVTFVMTPPSGFSVGLPVRLVGSIYSLGNTYADLEGGLSVLASRAPQMTLLEDGRYSLTLRLPVGLDLRYKYTLGDGFWNSEQTKNGHFYTRQLIVPDTDITVKLLGGDLKIRYT
;
A
#
# COMPACT_ATOMS: atom_id res chain seq x y z
N MET A 1 -8.19 -4.91 17.42
CA MET A 1 -6.90 -4.25 17.70
C MET A 1 -6.82 -3.89 19.18
N THR A 2 -5.65 -4.01 19.79
CA THR A 2 -5.38 -3.59 21.18
C THR A 2 -4.40 -2.43 21.21
N VAL A 3 -4.57 -1.53 22.18
CA VAL A 3 -3.71 -0.34 22.33
C VAL A 3 -3.25 -0.17 23.79
N PRO A 4 -2.06 0.38 24.05
CA PRO A 4 -1.65 0.78 25.38
C PRO A 4 -2.31 2.09 25.80
N GLY A 5 -2.45 2.31 27.11
CA GLY A 5 -2.90 3.56 27.72
C GLY A 5 -4.33 3.54 28.24
N PRO A 6 -4.91 4.73 28.50
CA PRO A 6 -6.26 4.86 29.05
C PRO A 6 -7.33 4.16 28.21
N LYS A 7 -8.38 3.65 28.86
CA LYS A 7 -9.44 2.88 28.19
C LYS A 7 -10.36 3.70 27.30
N ASP A 8 -10.42 5.02 27.48
CA ASP A 8 -11.42 5.92 26.87
C ASP A 8 -10.81 6.83 25.78
N GLN A 9 -9.65 6.45 25.22
CA GLN A 9 -9.02 7.26 24.19
C GLN A 9 -9.74 7.10 22.84
N GLU A 10 -9.76 8.17 22.06
CA GLU A 10 -10.23 8.13 20.68
C GLU A 10 -9.15 7.52 19.80
N ILE A 11 -9.48 6.45 19.09
CA ILE A 11 -8.58 5.79 18.15
C ILE A 11 -9.18 5.81 16.75
N TYR A 12 -8.33 6.10 15.80
CA TYR A 12 -8.66 6.12 14.37
C TYR A 12 -7.75 5.16 13.60
N LEU A 13 -8.32 4.52 12.60
CA LEU A 13 -7.56 3.87 11.55
C LEU A 13 -7.45 4.86 10.39
N GLU A 14 -6.23 5.21 9.99
CA GLU A 14 -5.93 5.98 8.78
C GLU A 14 -5.62 5.03 7.63
N VAL A 15 -6.40 5.07 6.58
CA VAL A 15 -6.11 4.40 5.30
C VAL A 15 -5.29 5.35 4.43
N LEU A 16 -4.15 4.86 3.96
CA LEU A 16 -3.22 5.59 3.11
C LEU A 16 -3.50 5.23 1.65
N ASP A 17 -4.42 5.95 1.03
CA ASP A 17 -4.87 5.67 -0.35
C ASP A 17 -4.14 6.57 -1.37
N GLU A 18 -2.82 6.62 -1.26
CA GLU A 18 -1.96 7.33 -2.19
C GLU A 18 -1.09 6.37 -3.01
N VAL A 19 -0.67 6.84 -4.19
CA VAL A 19 0.20 6.06 -5.09
C VAL A 19 1.47 5.58 -4.39
N THR A 20 1.93 6.33 -3.41
CA THR A 20 3.20 6.10 -2.70
C THR A 20 3.04 5.51 -1.31
N GLY A 21 1.81 5.38 -0.80
CA GLY A 21 1.57 5.03 0.61
C GLY A 21 1.92 6.15 1.60
N LEU A 22 2.13 7.38 1.13
CA LEU A 22 2.30 8.55 1.99
C LEU A 22 0.94 9.10 2.41
N ALA A 23 0.88 9.60 3.65
CA ALA A 23 -0.32 10.18 4.21
C ALA A 23 -0.52 11.64 3.78
N LEU A 24 -0.60 11.89 2.48
CA LEU A 24 -0.89 13.24 1.96
C LEU A 24 -2.34 13.64 2.18
N ASN A 25 -3.27 12.67 2.03
CA ASN A 25 -4.70 12.84 2.30
C ASN A 25 -5.26 11.53 2.88
N PRO A 26 -4.91 11.17 4.12
CA PRO A 26 -5.37 9.93 4.72
C PRO A 26 -6.87 9.99 4.97
N VAL A 27 -7.55 8.87 4.72
CA VAL A 27 -8.95 8.72 5.11
C VAL A 27 -9.01 8.13 6.51
N ARG A 28 -9.61 8.86 7.45
CA ARG A 28 -9.73 8.46 8.85
C ARG A 28 -11.06 7.81 9.14
N TYR A 29 -11.01 6.71 9.85
CA TYR A 29 -12.17 5.99 10.35
C TYR A 29 -12.09 5.86 11.86
N ALA A 30 -13.07 6.40 12.58
CA ALA A 30 -13.15 6.23 14.03
C ALA A 30 -13.39 4.76 14.38
N MET A 31 -12.67 4.26 15.36
CA MET A 31 -12.82 2.89 15.84
C MET A 31 -13.75 2.82 17.05
N GLU A 32 -14.54 1.76 17.15
CA GLU A 32 -15.43 1.51 18.27
C GLU A 32 -14.65 0.90 19.44
N ASN A 33 -14.71 1.54 20.60
CA ASN A 33 -14.14 1.03 21.84
C ASN A 33 -14.99 -0.14 22.38
N GLN A 34 -14.37 -1.30 22.57
CA GLN A 34 -15.02 -2.50 23.08
C GLN A 34 -14.77 -2.74 24.58
N GLY A 35 -14.07 -1.82 25.26
CA GLY A 35 -13.54 -2.01 26.60
C GLY A 35 -12.16 -2.68 26.59
N ASP A 36 -11.51 -2.71 27.75
CA ASP A 36 -10.18 -3.35 27.96
C ASP A 36 -9.09 -2.98 26.94
N SER A 37 -9.10 -1.71 26.50
CA SER A 37 -8.19 -1.18 25.49
C SER A 37 -8.30 -1.89 24.11
N THR A 38 -9.42 -2.51 23.84
CA THR A 38 -9.73 -3.17 22.56
C THR A 38 -10.62 -2.29 21.71
N TYR A 39 -10.29 -2.18 20.44
CA TYR A 39 -11.01 -1.37 19.46
C TYR A 39 -11.31 -2.18 18.20
N THR A 40 -12.48 -1.95 17.60
CA THR A 40 -12.93 -2.64 16.39
C THR A 40 -13.38 -1.64 15.32
N LEU A 41 -13.22 -2.05 14.06
CA LEU A 41 -13.72 -1.34 12.90
C LEU A 41 -14.07 -2.34 11.81
N LYS A 42 -15.21 -2.14 11.15
CA LYS A 42 -15.57 -2.85 9.92
C LYS A 42 -15.30 -1.91 8.74
N LEU A 43 -14.39 -2.29 7.88
CA LEU A 43 -13.99 -1.50 6.71
C LEU A 43 -14.33 -2.26 5.42
N PRO A 44 -15.20 -1.74 4.55
CA PRO A 44 -15.41 -2.32 3.23
C PRO A 44 -14.21 -2.01 2.33
N VAL A 45 -13.57 -3.05 1.81
CA VAL A 45 -12.40 -2.94 0.93
C VAL A 45 -12.53 -3.91 -0.23
N THR A 46 -11.88 -3.61 -1.35
CA THR A 46 -11.89 -4.47 -2.54
C THR A 46 -11.04 -5.72 -2.29
N VAL A 47 -11.56 -6.90 -2.63
CA VAL A 47 -10.76 -8.15 -2.61
C VAL A 47 -9.60 -8.03 -3.59
N GLY A 48 -8.43 -8.46 -3.19
CA GLY A 48 -7.17 -8.28 -3.92
C GLY A 48 -6.38 -7.04 -3.51
N SER A 49 -6.96 -6.13 -2.71
CA SER A 49 -6.24 -4.93 -2.26
C SER A 49 -5.10 -5.28 -1.30
N LEU A 50 -3.99 -4.57 -1.48
CA LEU A 50 -2.92 -4.44 -0.48
C LEU A 50 -3.16 -3.16 0.32
N LEU A 51 -3.94 -3.26 1.38
CA LEU A 51 -4.32 -2.12 2.21
C LEU A 51 -3.09 -1.59 2.96
N LYS A 52 -2.83 -0.30 2.87
CA LYS A 52 -1.83 0.42 3.68
C LYS A 52 -2.56 1.30 4.69
N TYR A 53 -2.27 1.14 5.96
CA TYR A 53 -2.96 1.85 7.04
C TYR A 53 -2.07 2.02 8.27
N ARG A 54 -2.49 2.87 9.19
CA ARG A 54 -1.87 3.04 10.52
C ARG A 54 -2.90 3.46 11.54
N TYR A 55 -2.52 3.39 12.81
CA TYR A 55 -3.37 3.83 13.91
C TYR A 55 -2.96 5.22 14.39
N VAL A 56 -3.96 6.03 14.73
CA VAL A 56 -3.79 7.39 15.26
C VAL A 56 -4.65 7.54 16.50
N ARG A 57 -4.08 8.09 17.56
CA ARG A 57 -4.76 8.41 18.81
C ARG A 57 -5.06 9.91 18.87
N GLY A 58 -6.32 10.26 19.16
CA GLY A 58 -6.82 11.64 19.18
C GLY A 58 -7.24 12.15 17.81
N GLY A 59 -7.83 13.35 17.78
CA GLY A 59 -8.39 13.97 16.59
C GLY A 59 -7.35 14.48 15.60
N GLU A 60 -7.63 15.62 14.98
CA GLU A 60 -6.71 16.27 14.04
C GLU A 60 -5.35 16.59 14.70
N GLY A 61 -4.25 16.23 14.06
CA GLY A 61 -2.91 16.34 14.64
C GLY A 61 -2.59 15.30 15.71
N GLY A 62 -3.41 14.25 15.85
CA GLY A 62 -3.24 13.21 16.87
C GLY A 62 -1.94 12.41 16.76
N ALA A 63 -1.62 11.66 17.82
CA ALA A 63 -0.41 10.87 17.90
C ALA A 63 -0.48 9.64 16.99
N ILE A 64 0.50 9.49 16.10
CA ILE A 64 0.67 8.29 15.28
C ILE A 64 1.31 7.20 16.14
N GLU A 65 0.88 5.94 15.94
CA GLU A 65 1.45 4.78 16.62
C GLU A 65 2.96 4.64 16.39
N GLN A 66 3.63 4.03 17.36
CA GLN A 66 5.06 3.75 17.30
C GLN A 66 5.33 2.24 17.36
N THR A 67 6.45 1.84 16.76
CA THR A 67 7.04 0.51 16.95
C THR A 67 7.56 0.35 18.38
N ALA A 68 7.90 -0.86 18.79
CA ALA A 68 8.52 -1.08 20.10
C ALA A 68 9.88 -0.38 20.28
N LYS A 69 10.50 0.11 19.21
CA LYS A 69 11.71 0.95 19.23
C LYS A 69 11.41 2.45 19.33
N GLY A 70 10.17 2.87 19.46
CA GLY A 70 9.77 4.27 19.48
C GLY A 70 9.81 4.97 18.09
N GLN A 71 9.95 4.23 17.02
CA GLN A 71 9.89 4.77 15.67
C GLN A 71 8.43 4.93 15.23
N THR A 72 8.09 6.06 14.63
CA THR A 72 6.76 6.28 14.08
C THR A 72 6.45 5.22 13.00
N VAL A 73 5.33 4.52 13.14
CA VAL A 73 4.87 3.58 12.13
C VAL A 73 4.44 4.35 10.90
N ARG A 74 5.09 4.07 9.81
CA ARG A 74 4.78 4.70 8.53
C ARG A 74 3.46 4.16 7.98
N TYR A 75 3.35 2.83 7.87
CA TYR A 75 2.12 2.10 7.60
C TYR A 75 2.25 0.63 7.99
N ARG A 76 1.11 0.01 8.20
CA ARG A 76 0.91 -1.43 8.22
C ARG A 76 0.39 -1.88 6.87
N THR A 77 0.57 -3.15 6.53
CA THR A 77 -0.03 -3.74 5.34
C THR A 77 -0.96 -4.89 5.71
N PHE A 78 -2.04 -5.01 4.95
CA PHE A 78 -2.96 -6.13 5.04
C PHE A 78 -3.42 -6.52 3.63
N TYR A 79 -3.18 -7.77 3.24
CA TYR A 79 -3.63 -8.28 1.95
C TYR A 79 -5.05 -8.83 2.07
N VAL A 80 -5.96 -8.28 1.31
CA VAL A 80 -7.39 -8.66 1.30
C VAL A 80 -7.59 -9.85 0.37
N SER A 81 -7.26 -11.04 0.82
CA SER A 81 -7.31 -12.28 0.01
C SER A 81 -8.71 -12.87 -0.15
N GLY A 82 -9.73 -12.35 0.55
CA GLY A 82 -11.09 -12.89 0.52
C GLY A 82 -12.16 -11.94 1.06
N ALA A 83 -13.41 -12.38 1.03
CA ALA A 83 -14.58 -11.54 1.30
C ALA A 83 -14.83 -11.17 2.78
N SER A 84 -14.25 -11.89 3.72
CA SER A 84 -14.42 -11.60 5.16
C SER A 84 -13.16 -12.03 5.89
N LEU A 85 -12.34 -11.05 6.26
CA LEU A 85 -11.08 -11.26 6.93
C LEU A 85 -11.04 -10.45 8.23
N ILE A 86 -10.23 -10.92 9.17
CA ILE A 86 -10.00 -10.24 10.45
C ILE A 86 -8.50 -9.98 10.58
N SER A 87 -8.13 -8.71 10.76
CA SER A 87 -6.81 -8.34 11.25
C SER A 87 -6.84 -8.20 12.76
N ARG A 88 -5.86 -8.78 13.45
CA ARG A 88 -5.67 -8.66 14.90
C ARG A 88 -4.35 -7.95 15.15
N ASP A 89 -4.43 -6.64 15.25
CA ASP A 89 -3.25 -5.81 15.43
C ASP A 89 -3.05 -5.44 16.90
N GLN A 90 -1.81 -5.26 17.27
CA GLN A 90 -1.38 -4.67 18.52
C GLN A 90 -0.58 -3.41 18.24
N VAL A 91 -0.95 -2.28 18.84
CA VAL A 91 -0.15 -1.07 18.86
C VAL A 91 0.88 -1.22 19.98
N ALA A 92 2.17 -1.08 19.64
CA ALA A 92 3.24 -1.21 20.61
C ALA A 92 3.28 0.01 21.55
N GLY A 93 3.21 1.22 21.03
CA GLY A 93 3.30 2.44 21.81
C GLY A 93 2.84 3.69 21.09
N TRP A 94 2.89 4.80 21.82
CA TRP A 94 2.63 6.16 21.36
C TRP A 94 3.81 7.06 21.73
N PRO A 95 3.98 8.26 21.15
CA PRO A 95 5.08 9.17 21.48
C PRO A 95 5.23 9.49 22.98
N ASP A 96 4.13 9.54 23.71
CA ASP A 96 4.06 9.82 25.15
C ASP A 96 3.90 8.54 26.01
N LEU A 97 3.79 7.38 25.39
CA LEU A 97 3.64 6.08 26.04
C LEU A 97 4.41 5.02 25.27
N PRO A 98 5.76 5.01 25.35
CA PRO A 98 6.61 4.07 24.65
C PRO A 98 6.41 2.63 25.15
N TYR A 99 6.79 1.68 24.32
CA TYR A 99 6.80 0.27 24.70
C TYR A 99 7.98 -0.02 25.65
N GLU A 100 7.70 -0.65 26.78
CA GLU A 100 8.71 -1.00 27.80
C GLU A 100 8.90 -2.51 27.98
N GLY A 101 8.12 -3.33 27.27
CA GLY A 101 8.20 -4.79 27.35
C GLY A 101 9.40 -5.38 26.60
N GLN A 102 9.70 -6.63 26.89
CA GLN A 102 10.66 -7.38 26.08
C GLN A 102 10.02 -7.72 24.72
N THR A 103 10.87 -7.84 23.70
CA THR A 103 10.45 -8.10 22.33
C THR A 103 11.02 -9.43 21.82
N GLY A 104 10.39 -9.99 20.79
CA GLY A 104 10.93 -11.10 20.03
C GLY A 104 11.37 -10.69 18.63
N GLN A 105 11.73 -11.68 17.82
CA GLN A 105 12.22 -11.54 16.46
C GLN A 105 11.44 -12.45 15.53
N LEU A 106 11.14 -11.98 14.32
CA LEU A 106 10.65 -12.78 13.20
C LEU A 106 11.77 -12.93 12.17
N HIS A 107 12.01 -14.14 11.68
CA HIS A 107 13.00 -14.41 10.64
C HIS A 107 12.53 -15.53 9.73
N GLY A 108 13.08 -15.63 8.53
CA GLY A 108 12.74 -16.69 7.60
C GLY A 108 13.39 -16.50 6.23
N VAL A 109 13.01 -17.36 5.31
CA VAL A 109 13.43 -17.32 3.92
C VAL A 109 12.18 -17.25 3.03
N ILE A 110 12.21 -16.38 2.02
CA ILE A 110 11.17 -16.31 1.01
C ILE A 110 11.66 -16.99 -0.25
N THR A 111 10.89 -17.96 -0.74
CA THR A 111 11.22 -18.72 -1.95
C THR A 111 10.09 -18.64 -2.99
N GLU A 112 10.43 -18.88 -4.25
CA GLU A 112 9.45 -19.00 -5.32
C GLU A 112 8.75 -20.36 -5.26
N ALA A 113 7.44 -20.35 -5.18
CA ALA A 113 6.64 -21.56 -5.16
C ALA A 113 6.89 -22.41 -6.43
N GLY A 114 7.17 -23.67 -6.23
CA GLY A 114 7.44 -24.65 -7.29
C GLY A 114 8.92 -24.79 -7.68
N SER A 115 9.71 -23.73 -7.69
CA SER A 115 11.16 -23.80 -7.98
C SER A 115 12.01 -23.89 -6.71
N GLY A 116 11.52 -23.37 -5.59
CA GLY A 116 12.30 -23.23 -4.36
C GLY A 116 13.44 -22.21 -4.45
N ALA A 117 13.50 -21.42 -5.52
CA ALA A 117 14.53 -20.40 -5.69
C ALA A 117 14.34 -19.26 -4.68
N PRO A 118 15.41 -18.78 -4.02
CA PRO A 118 15.31 -17.67 -3.10
C PRO A 118 14.91 -16.38 -3.80
N LEU A 119 14.06 -15.57 -3.18
CA LEU A 119 13.54 -14.33 -3.74
C LEU A 119 14.13 -13.11 -3.04
N VAL A 120 14.77 -12.26 -3.83
CA VAL A 120 15.42 -11.04 -3.36
C VAL A 120 14.53 -9.82 -3.57
N ASN A 121 14.67 -8.82 -2.67
CA ASN A 121 13.96 -7.53 -2.74
C ASN A 121 12.42 -7.64 -2.64
N LEU A 122 11.90 -8.68 -1.99
CA LEU A 122 10.51 -8.71 -1.57
C LEU A 122 10.35 -7.92 -0.27
N VAL A 123 9.27 -7.16 -0.17
CA VAL A 123 8.91 -6.47 1.07
C VAL A 123 8.23 -7.45 2.01
N VAL A 124 8.77 -7.58 3.22
CA VAL A 124 8.17 -8.32 4.34
C VAL A 124 7.77 -7.34 5.42
N THR A 125 6.52 -7.39 5.86
CA THR A 125 6.01 -6.49 6.89
C THR A 125 5.41 -7.24 8.06
N ALA A 126 5.61 -6.73 9.26
CA ALA A 126 4.92 -7.18 10.47
C ALA A 126 4.85 -6.01 11.48
N SER A 127 3.68 -5.82 12.11
CA SER A 127 3.49 -4.81 13.18
C SER A 127 3.96 -3.38 12.82
N GLY A 128 3.76 -2.96 11.58
CA GLY A 128 4.18 -1.63 11.09
C GLY A 128 5.67 -1.49 10.83
N GLN A 129 6.45 -2.56 10.96
CA GLN A 129 7.84 -2.64 10.53
C GLN A 129 7.95 -3.34 9.19
N GLN A 130 8.99 -3.02 8.42
CA GLN A 130 9.23 -3.63 7.11
C GLN A 130 10.72 -3.86 6.87
N THR A 131 11.01 -4.87 6.07
CA THR A 131 12.36 -5.22 5.60
C THR A 131 12.29 -5.73 4.18
N LEU A 132 13.43 -5.80 3.51
CA LEU A 132 13.57 -6.47 2.21
C LEU A 132 14.26 -7.82 2.40
N THR A 133 13.90 -8.80 1.58
CA THR A 133 14.64 -10.07 1.52
C THR A 133 16.03 -9.84 0.92
N ALA A 134 17.02 -10.50 1.49
CA ALA A 134 18.41 -10.52 1.03
C ALA A 134 18.59 -11.39 -0.23
N ALA A 135 19.82 -11.48 -0.74
CA ALA A 135 20.14 -12.26 -1.95
C ALA A 135 19.85 -13.76 -1.84
N ASP A 136 19.88 -14.30 -0.65
CA ASP A 136 19.52 -15.69 -0.32
C ASP A 136 18.05 -15.88 0.08
N GLY A 137 17.22 -14.84 -0.11
CA GLY A 137 15.81 -14.82 0.26
C GLY A 137 15.56 -14.60 1.75
N SER A 138 16.60 -14.50 2.58
CA SER A 138 16.43 -14.34 4.03
C SER A 138 15.91 -12.98 4.41
N PHE A 139 15.17 -12.92 5.52
CA PHE A 139 14.70 -11.67 6.13
C PHE A 139 14.71 -11.75 7.65
N ILE A 140 14.78 -10.60 8.30
CA ILE A 140 14.68 -10.46 9.75
C ILE A 140 13.89 -9.20 10.09
N ILE A 141 12.91 -9.31 11.00
CA ILE A 141 12.23 -8.19 11.64
C ILE A 141 12.43 -8.30 13.13
N ASN A 142 13.14 -7.34 13.70
CA ASN A 142 13.49 -7.30 15.12
C ASN A 142 12.48 -6.49 15.94
N SER A 143 12.50 -6.70 17.25
CA SER A 143 11.78 -5.86 18.22
C SER A 143 10.27 -5.84 17.97
N LEU A 144 9.69 -7.01 17.74
CA LEU A 144 8.25 -7.19 17.70
C LEU A 144 7.72 -7.43 19.12
N PRO A 145 6.64 -6.76 19.54
CA PRO A 145 5.97 -7.12 20.81
C PRO A 145 5.53 -8.59 20.79
N PRO A 146 5.48 -9.29 21.93
CA PRO A 146 4.90 -10.63 21.98
C PRO A 146 3.41 -10.61 21.61
N GLY A 147 2.96 -11.67 20.97
CA GLY A 147 1.57 -11.85 20.55
C GLY A 147 1.39 -12.26 19.09
N GLU A 148 0.15 -12.25 18.62
CA GLU A 148 -0.20 -12.56 17.22
C GLU A 148 0.10 -11.36 16.32
N HIS A 149 0.77 -11.61 15.21
CA HIS A 149 1.07 -10.61 14.19
C HIS A 149 0.71 -11.12 12.80
N THR A 150 0.24 -10.21 11.95
CA THR A 150 0.08 -10.48 10.53
C THR A 150 1.40 -10.20 9.82
N VAL A 151 1.90 -11.22 9.12
CA VAL A 151 3.07 -11.11 8.23
C VAL A 151 2.57 -11.01 6.81
N THR A 152 2.91 -9.93 6.11
CA THR A 152 2.53 -9.72 4.72
C THR A 152 3.79 -9.63 3.86
N VAL A 153 3.80 -10.34 2.73
CA VAL A 153 4.89 -10.34 1.74
C VAL A 153 4.35 -9.85 0.41
N PHE A 154 5.06 -8.92 -0.24
CA PHE A 154 4.70 -8.45 -1.57
C PHE A 154 5.92 -7.96 -2.35
N SER A 155 5.84 -8.00 -3.68
CA SER A 155 6.85 -7.43 -4.57
C SER A 155 6.48 -6.01 -4.99
N LEU A 156 7.49 -5.14 -5.13
CA LEU A 156 7.30 -3.71 -5.45
C LEU A 156 6.73 -3.46 -6.85
N ASN A 157 6.93 -4.38 -7.78
CA ASN A 157 6.39 -4.33 -9.14
C ASN A 157 5.26 -5.35 -9.38
N GLY A 158 4.86 -6.12 -8.35
CA GLY A 158 3.82 -7.12 -8.45
C GLY A 158 4.23 -8.42 -9.16
N GLU A 159 5.53 -8.68 -9.42
CA GLU A 159 5.99 -9.89 -10.09
C GLU A 159 5.59 -11.19 -9.36
N TYR A 160 5.40 -11.08 -8.05
CA TYR A 160 4.92 -12.15 -7.18
C TYR A 160 3.61 -11.74 -6.53
N ARG A 161 2.70 -12.72 -6.39
CA ARG A 161 1.42 -12.49 -5.74
C ARG A 161 1.63 -12.14 -4.27
N PRO A 162 0.89 -11.17 -3.72
CA PRO A 162 0.95 -10.91 -2.29
C PRO A 162 0.58 -12.16 -1.49
N PHE A 163 1.27 -12.36 -0.38
CA PHE A 163 1.04 -13.46 0.54
C PHE A 163 0.88 -12.93 1.96
N GLN A 164 0.07 -13.60 2.76
CA GLN A 164 -0.17 -13.23 4.15
C GLN A 164 -0.37 -14.45 5.02
N GLN A 165 0.25 -14.44 6.19
CA GLN A 165 0.05 -15.43 7.24
C GLN A 165 0.12 -14.79 8.63
N GLY A 166 -0.35 -15.54 9.65
CA GLY A 166 -0.12 -15.20 11.06
C GLY A 166 1.25 -15.68 11.54
N ALA A 167 1.80 -14.96 12.52
CA ALA A 167 2.95 -15.42 13.31
C ALA A 167 2.73 -15.07 14.78
N VAL A 168 3.11 -15.97 15.68
CA VAL A 168 3.06 -15.75 17.13
C VAL A 168 4.48 -15.42 17.61
N ILE A 169 4.67 -14.19 18.03
CA ILE A 169 5.95 -13.74 18.58
C ILE A 169 6.00 -14.04 20.08
N VAL A 170 7.07 -14.67 20.49
CA VAL A 170 7.37 -14.98 21.89
C VAL A 170 8.49 -14.08 22.38
N GLU A 171 8.36 -13.62 23.62
CA GLU A 171 9.34 -12.77 24.29
C GLU A 171 10.74 -13.41 24.28
N GLY A 172 11.74 -12.66 23.84
CA GLY A 172 13.13 -13.10 23.76
C GLY A 172 13.41 -14.20 22.73
N ALA A 173 12.39 -14.67 22.01
CA ALA A 173 12.54 -15.79 21.06
C ALA A 173 12.70 -15.32 19.60
N HIS A 174 13.18 -16.27 18.78
CA HIS A 174 13.30 -16.16 17.35
C HIS A 174 12.18 -16.99 16.71
N THR A 175 11.17 -16.35 16.11
CA THR A 175 10.04 -17.01 15.47
C THR A 175 10.36 -17.24 13.99
N PRO A 176 10.36 -18.50 13.50
CA PRO A 176 10.59 -18.76 12.08
C PRO A 176 9.33 -18.50 11.25
N ALA A 177 9.50 -18.04 10.01
CA ALA A 177 8.43 -17.77 9.05
C ALA A 177 8.95 -17.96 7.62
N ASP A 178 9.20 -19.20 7.23
CA ASP A 178 9.55 -19.53 5.85
C ASP A 178 8.29 -19.48 4.98
N ILE A 179 8.38 -18.83 3.81
CA ILE A 179 7.23 -18.51 2.97
C ILE A 179 7.54 -18.78 1.50
N ASP A 180 6.64 -19.50 0.84
CA ASP A 180 6.65 -19.67 -0.61
C ASP A 180 5.65 -18.73 -1.26
N VAL A 181 6.09 -17.95 -2.26
CA VAL A 181 5.21 -17.06 -3.00
C VAL A 181 5.15 -17.43 -4.48
N ALA A 182 3.97 -17.35 -5.06
CA ALA A 182 3.76 -17.67 -6.46
C ALA A 182 4.08 -16.49 -7.36
N ARG A 183 4.77 -16.74 -8.48
CA ARG A 183 4.96 -15.74 -9.54
C ARG A 183 3.61 -15.36 -10.16
N ALA A 184 3.41 -14.08 -10.42
CA ALA A 184 2.21 -13.59 -11.11
C ALA A 184 2.34 -13.76 -12.63
N ASN A 185 1.27 -14.22 -13.28
CA ASN A 185 1.16 -14.18 -14.74
C ASN A 185 1.00 -12.72 -15.20
N LEU A 186 1.32 -12.45 -16.46
CA LEU A 186 1.16 -11.13 -17.06
C LEU A 186 -0.02 -11.12 -18.02
N VAL A 187 -0.81 -10.04 -17.98
CA VAL A 187 -1.90 -9.75 -18.93
C VAL A 187 -1.72 -8.37 -19.56
N ASN A 188 -2.36 -8.14 -20.71
CA ASN A 188 -2.38 -6.83 -21.34
C ASN A 188 -3.51 -6.00 -20.73
N VAL A 189 -3.16 -4.83 -20.21
CA VAL A 189 -4.12 -3.84 -19.73
C VAL A 189 -4.01 -2.61 -20.62
N THR A 190 -5.06 -2.31 -21.36
CA THR A 190 -5.14 -1.13 -22.22
C THR A 190 -5.91 -0.03 -21.51
N PHE A 191 -5.22 1.05 -21.18
CA PHE A 191 -5.83 2.26 -20.61
C PHE A 191 -6.25 3.18 -21.74
N VAL A 192 -7.53 3.58 -21.76
CA VAL A 192 -8.07 4.55 -22.73
C VAL A 192 -8.65 5.73 -21.95
N MET A 193 -8.09 6.91 -22.17
CA MET A 193 -8.52 8.15 -21.54
C MET A 193 -9.17 9.06 -22.57
N THR A 194 -10.39 9.54 -22.28
CA THR A 194 -11.06 10.59 -23.03
C THR A 194 -10.77 11.92 -22.33
N PRO A 195 -10.08 12.88 -22.98
CA PRO A 195 -9.78 14.14 -22.35
C PRO A 195 -11.05 14.94 -22.02
N PRO A 196 -11.06 15.72 -20.93
CA PRO A 196 -12.19 16.60 -20.61
C PRO A 196 -12.35 17.70 -21.66
N SER A 197 -13.54 18.30 -21.71
CA SER A 197 -13.81 19.45 -22.59
C SER A 197 -12.88 20.63 -22.21
N GLY A 198 -12.28 21.27 -23.23
CA GLY A 198 -11.32 22.35 -23.04
C GLY A 198 -9.88 21.90 -22.78
N PHE A 199 -9.62 20.60 -22.92
CA PHE A 199 -8.26 20.07 -22.84
C PHE A 199 -7.39 20.60 -23.97
N SER A 200 -6.24 21.19 -23.64
CA SER A 200 -5.28 21.66 -24.66
C SER A 200 -4.48 20.46 -25.18
N VAL A 201 -4.63 20.16 -26.45
CA VAL A 201 -3.84 19.14 -27.15
C VAL A 201 -2.40 19.65 -27.29
N GLY A 202 -1.42 18.88 -26.82
CA GLY A 202 0.01 19.22 -26.99
C GLY A 202 0.90 18.93 -25.80
N LEU A 203 0.33 18.80 -24.57
CA LEU A 203 1.08 18.32 -23.44
C LEU A 203 1.05 16.79 -23.37
N PRO A 204 2.16 16.15 -23.00
CA PRO A 204 2.18 14.70 -22.87
C PRO A 204 1.26 14.25 -21.72
N VAL A 205 0.33 13.35 -22.03
CA VAL A 205 -0.46 12.64 -21.02
C VAL A 205 0.32 11.42 -20.57
N ARG A 206 0.51 11.26 -19.28
CA ARG A 206 1.23 10.13 -18.69
C ARG A 206 0.34 9.36 -17.73
N LEU A 207 0.58 8.05 -17.62
CA LEU A 207 0.00 7.19 -16.60
C LEU A 207 1.03 6.97 -15.50
N VAL A 208 0.82 7.58 -14.34
CA VAL A 208 1.68 7.40 -13.15
C VAL A 208 1.03 6.43 -12.18
N GLY A 209 1.82 5.63 -11.47
CA GLY A 209 1.27 4.60 -10.60
C GLY A 209 2.23 4.07 -9.54
N SER A 210 1.73 3.11 -8.77
CA SER A 210 2.37 2.53 -7.58
C SER A 210 3.50 1.56 -7.86
N ILE A 211 3.84 1.29 -9.12
CA ILE A 211 4.95 0.41 -9.51
C ILE A 211 6.07 1.20 -10.19
N TYR A 212 7.28 0.63 -10.21
CA TYR A 212 8.46 1.30 -10.74
C TYR A 212 8.30 1.72 -12.20
N SER A 213 7.74 0.86 -13.04
CA SER A 213 7.50 1.15 -14.46
C SER A 213 6.49 2.28 -14.70
N LEU A 214 5.72 2.67 -13.68
CA LEU A 214 4.80 3.81 -13.68
C LEU A 214 5.33 5.00 -12.87
N GLY A 215 6.61 5.08 -12.65
CA GLY A 215 7.29 6.21 -12.03
C GLY A 215 7.50 6.10 -10.52
N ASN A 216 6.99 5.07 -9.83
CA ASN A 216 7.30 4.86 -8.41
C ASN A 216 8.80 4.59 -8.24
N THR A 217 9.45 5.35 -7.36
CA THR A 217 10.88 5.20 -7.02
C THR A 217 11.09 4.44 -5.71
N TYR A 218 10.08 3.67 -5.27
CA TYR A 218 10.10 2.89 -4.04
C TYR A 218 10.28 3.71 -2.75
N ALA A 219 9.76 4.94 -2.71
CA ALA A 219 9.69 5.68 -1.46
C ALA A 219 8.78 5.00 -0.42
N ASP A 220 8.05 3.96 -0.80
CA ASP A 220 7.42 3.04 0.14
C ASP A 220 8.40 2.51 1.18
N LEU A 221 9.68 2.39 0.83
CA LEU A 221 10.74 1.90 1.72
C LEU A 221 11.46 3.03 2.46
N GLU A 222 11.66 4.17 1.80
CA GLU A 222 12.55 5.24 2.29
C GLU A 222 11.79 6.46 2.83
N GLY A 223 10.50 6.64 2.49
CA GLY A 223 9.74 7.85 2.76
C GLY A 223 9.96 8.94 1.71
N GLY A 224 9.07 9.93 1.68
CA GLY A 224 9.14 11.07 0.76
C GLY A 224 8.33 10.91 -0.52
N LEU A 225 8.40 11.89 -1.41
CA LEU A 225 7.75 11.82 -2.72
C LEU A 225 8.46 10.82 -3.61
N SER A 226 7.76 9.78 -4.00
CA SER A 226 8.34 8.62 -4.65
C SER A 226 8.07 8.51 -6.12
N VAL A 227 7.15 9.28 -6.65
CA VAL A 227 6.78 9.13 -8.06
C VAL A 227 7.40 10.26 -8.86
N LEU A 228 8.21 9.88 -9.85
CA LEU A 228 8.75 10.80 -10.85
C LEU A 228 7.89 10.71 -12.11
N ALA A 229 7.04 11.70 -12.34
CA ALA A 229 6.14 11.73 -13.49
C ALA A 229 6.89 11.56 -14.82
N SER A 230 8.11 12.09 -14.94
CA SER A 230 8.95 11.96 -16.13
C SER A 230 9.37 10.51 -16.44
N ARG A 231 9.37 9.60 -15.44
CA ARG A 231 9.61 8.16 -15.64
C ARG A 231 8.38 7.39 -16.09
N ALA A 232 7.20 7.94 -15.83
CA ALA A 232 5.95 7.27 -16.19
C ALA A 232 5.76 7.27 -17.71
N PRO A 233 5.17 6.19 -18.27
CA PRO A 233 4.98 6.08 -19.71
C PRO A 233 3.98 7.13 -20.22
N GLN A 234 4.29 7.67 -21.39
CA GLN A 234 3.41 8.59 -22.10
C GLN A 234 2.36 7.81 -22.87
N MET A 235 1.12 8.30 -22.84
CA MET A 235 0.02 7.75 -23.64
C MET A 235 0.09 8.26 -25.08
N THR A 236 -0.36 7.45 -26.02
CA THR A 236 -0.46 7.78 -27.45
C THR A 236 -1.79 8.45 -27.74
N LEU A 237 -1.77 9.60 -28.40
CA LEU A 237 -2.97 10.24 -28.92
C LEU A 237 -3.52 9.45 -30.12
N LEU A 238 -4.80 9.10 -30.06
CA LEU A 238 -5.53 8.43 -31.13
C LEU A 238 -6.17 9.44 -32.09
N GLU A 239 -6.54 8.99 -33.31
CA GLU A 239 -7.19 9.83 -34.33
C GLU A 239 -8.52 10.44 -33.86
N ASP A 240 -9.22 9.76 -32.95
CA ASP A 240 -10.49 10.23 -32.38
C ASP A 240 -10.33 11.18 -31.18
N GLY A 241 -9.10 11.60 -30.88
CA GLY A 241 -8.78 12.53 -29.81
C GLY A 241 -8.64 11.90 -28.42
N ARG A 242 -8.83 10.59 -28.29
CA ARG A 242 -8.56 9.85 -27.07
C ARG A 242 -7.07 9.54 -26.92
N TYR A 243 -6.66 9.18 -25.70
CA TYR A 243 -5.30 8.72 -25.41
C TYR A 243 -5.33 7.24 -25.03
N SER A 244 -4.35 6.46 -25.48
CA SER A 244 -4.26 5.04 -25.20
C SER A 244 -2.85 4.62 -24.77
N LEU A 245 -2.77 3.65 -23.86
CA LEU A 245 -1.53 3.01 -23.42
C LEU A 245 -1.83 1.54 -23.07
N THR A 246 -1.10 0.60 -23.67
CA THR A 246 -1.16 -0.80 -23.29
C THR A 246 0.07 -1.18 -22.50
N LEU A 247 -0.14 -1.80 -21.35
CA LEU A 247 0.90 -2.29 -20.46
C LEU A 247 0.71 -3.78 -20.19
N ARG A 248 1.82 -4.51 -20.06
CA ARG A 248 1.80 -5.87 -19.51
C ARG A 248 1.93 -5.80 -18.01
N LEU A 249 0.84 -6.11 -17.29
CA LEU A 249 0.76 -5.99 -15.84
C LEU A 249 0.58 -7.36 -15.17
N PRO A 250 1.13 -7.55 -13.95
CA PRO A 250 0.96 -8.77 -13.17
C PRO A 250 -0.49 -8.97 -12.72
N VAL A 251 -1.00 -10.18 -12.89
CA VAL A 251 -2.33 -10.60 -12.40
C VAL A 251 -2.40 -10.50 -10.88
N GLY A 252 -3.45 -9.87 -10.37
CA GLY A 252 -3.66 -9.66 -8.94
C GLY A 252 -2.92 -8.46 -8.35
N LEU A 253 -2.18 -7.70 -9.16
CA LEU A 253 -1.57 -6.44 -8.73
C LEU A 253 -2.65 -5.45 -8.29
N ASP A 254 -2.55 -4.91 -7.08
CA ASP A 254 -3.32 -3.73 -6.64
C ASP A 254 -2.62 -2.48 -7.19
N LEU A 255 -3.00 -2.10 -8.40
CA LEU A 255 -2.44 -0.93 -9.07
C LEU A 255 -3.17 0.33 -8.61
N ARG A 256 -2.43 1.26 -7.99
CA ARG A 256 -2.87 2.63 -7.71
C ARG A 256 -2.27 3.53 -8.76
N TYR A 257 -3.10 4.32 -9.46
CA TYR A 257 -2.64 5.13 -10.59
C TYR A 257 -3.41 6.42 -10.77
N LYS A 258 -2.82 7.35 -11.51
CA LYS A 258 -3.39 8.66 -11.91
C LYS A 258 -2.98 8.97 -13.32
N TYR A 259 -3.75 9.83 -14.00
CA TYR A 259 -3.28 10.50 -15.20
C TYR A 259 -2.66 11.85 -14.82
N THR A 260 -1.59 12.24 -15.50
CA THR A 260 -0.94 13.54 -15.31
C THR A 260 -0.55 14.15 -16.65
N LEU A 261 -0.44 15.47 -16.68
CA LEU A 261 0.02 16.23 -17.85
C LEU A 261 1.46 16.67 -17.65
N GLY A 262 2.27 16.55 -18.70
CA GLY A 262 3.67 16.94 -18.65
C GLY A 262 4.46 16.06 -17.67
N ASP A 263 5.41 16.67 -16.97
CA ASP A 263 6.38 15.98 -16.13
C ASP A 263 6.18 16.26 -14.63
N GLY A 264 5.05 16.86 -14.24
CA GLY A 264 4.78 17.26 -12.87
C GLY A 264 3.49 16.65 -12.28
N PHE A 265 3.50 16.42 -10.95
CA PHE A 265 2.33 15.89 -10.24
C PHE A 265 1.22 16.90 -9.99
N TRP A 266 1.55 18.18 -9.95
CA TRP A 266 0.57 19.27 -9.77
C TRP A 266 -0.48 19.29 -10.88
N ASN A 267 -0.19 18.68 -12.02
CA ASN A 267 -1.10 18.52 -13.15
C ASN A 267 -1.80 17.15 -13.18
N SER A 268 -1.79 16.41 -12.09
CA SER A 268 -2.49 15.14 -12.00
C SER A 268 -3.98 15.33 -11.78
N GLU A 269 -4.74 14.26 -12.02
CA GLU A 269 -6.17 14.22 -11.84
C GLU A 269 -6.63 14.73 -10.48
N GLN A 270 -7.70 15.50 -10.48
CA GLN A 270 -8.33 16.03 -9.29
C GLN A 270 -9.84 15.80 -9.33
N THR A 271 -10.44 15.67 -8.16
CA THR A 271 -11.88 15.69 -7.99
C THR A 271 -12.46 17.07 -8.32
N LYS A 272 -13.80 17.18 -8.41
CA LYS A 272 -14.50 18.46 -8.59
C LYS A 272 -14.14 19.53 -7.54
N ASN A 273 -13.74 19.08 -6.35
CA ASN A 273 -13.36 19.93 -5.22
C ASN A 273 -11.86 20.28 -5.20
N GLY A 274 -11.08 19.86 -6.18
CA GLY A 274 -9.64 20.15 -6.28
C GLY A 274 -8.74 19.22 -5.48
N HIS A 275 -9.27 18.15 -4.87
CA HIS A 275 -8.46 17.14 -4.22
C HIS A 275 -7.86 16.17 -5.25
N PHE A 276 -6.64 15.72 -5.04
CA PHE A 276 -6.04 14.69 -5.86
C PHE A 276 -6.86 13.39 -5.80
N TYR A 277 -6.98 12.74 -6.94
CA TYR A 277 -7.74 11.51 -7.08
C TYR A 277 -6.81 10.35 -7.47
N THR A 278 -6.89 9.26 -6.72
CA THR A 278 -6.14 8.03 -7.00
C THR A 278 -7.11 6.95 -7.47
N ARG A 279 -6.82 6.37 -8.61
CA ARG A 279 -7.58 5.24 -9.15
C ARG A 279 -7.02 3.93 -8.66
N GLN A 280 -7.87 2.94 -8.53
CA GLN A 280 -7.49 1.58 -8.20
C GLN A 280 -7.91 0.62 -9.31
N LEU A 281 -7.02 -0.30 -9.64
CA LEU A 281 -7.29 -1.45 -10.49
C LEU A 281 -6.66 -2.69 -9.83
N ILE A 282 -7.47 -3.67 -9.47
CA ILE A 282 -6.98 -5.02 -9.24
C ILE A 282 -6.88 -5.69 -10.60
N VAL A 283 -5.66 -5.96 -11.04
CA VAL A 283 -5.41 -6.50 -12.39
C VAL A 283 -6.03 -7.90 -12.50
N PRO A 284 -7.00 -8.12 -13.41
CA PRO A 284 -7.67 -9.40 -13.57
C PRO A 284 -6.73 -10.44 -14.19
N ASP A 285 -7.22 -11.66 -14.36
CA ASP A 285 -6.49 -12.78 -14.97
C ASP A 285 -6.60 -12.85 -16.50
N THR A 286 -7.27 -11.85 -17.11
CA THR A 286 -7.48 -11.75 -18.57
C THR A 286 -7.13 -10.35 -19.06
N ASP A 287 -6.84 -10.23 -20.35
CA ASP A 287 -6.63 -8.94 -21.01
C ASP A 287 -7.87 -8.06 -20.89
N ILE A 288 -7.68 -6.79 -20.53
CA ILE A 288 -8.78 -5.83 -20.39
C ILE A 288 -8.47 -4.47 -20.99
N THR A 289 -9.56 -3.73 -21.27
CA THR A 289 -9.49 -2.30 -21.58
C THR A 289 -10.18 -1.49 -20.48
N VAL A 290 -9.41 -0.64 -19.81
CA VAL A 290 -9.88 0.30 -18.79
C VAL A 290 -10.21 1.62 -19.48
N LYS A 291 -11.50 1.98 -19.49
CA LYS A 291 -11.96 3.24 -20.12
C LYS A 291 -12.25 4.26 -19.03
N LEU A 292 -11.64 5.44 -19.15
CA LEU A 292 -12.03 6.59 -18.39
C LEU A 292 -13.24 7.24 -19.06
N LEU A 293 -14.40 7.16 -18.43
CA LEU A 293 -15.59 7.89 -18.85
C LEU A 293 -15.40 9.36 -18.50
N GLY A 294 -15.26 10.21 -19.52
CA GLY A 294 -15.14 11.66 -19.34
C GLY A 294 -16.43 12.23 -18.75
N GLY A 295 -16.32 12.83 -17.58
CA GLY A 295 -17.41 13.53 -16.88
C GLY A 295 -17.04 14.01 -15.49
N ASP A 296 -16.17 13.29 -14.77
CA ASP A 296 -15.93 13.53 -13.34
C ASP A 296 -14.53 14.09 -12.99
N LEU A 297 -13.67 14.35 -13.96
CA LEU A 297 -12.29 14.75 -13.71
C LEU A 297 -11.98 16.08 -14.41
N LYS A 298 -11.77 17.12 -13.62
CA LYS A 298 -11.17 18.37 -14.11
C LYS A 298 -9.66 18.27 -13.90
N ILE A 299 -8.91 18.08 -14.99
CA ILE A 299 -7.49 18.39 -15.01
C ILE A 299 -7.43 19.93 -15.02
N ARG A 300 -6.96 20.53 -13.93
CA ARG A 300 -6.78 21.99 -13.88
C ARG A 300 -5.44 22.33 -14.49
N TYR A 301 -5.47 23.23 -15.45
CA TYR A 301 -4.28 23.91 -15.94
C TYR A 301 -4.05 25.13 -15.05
N THR A 302 -2.90 25.28 -14.47
CA THR A 302 -2.37 26.54 -13.93
C THR A 302 -1.27 27.02 -14.81
#